data_b85a58fec24a8ab29f5f018efb879ef8
#
_entry.id   b85a58fec24a8ab29f5f018efb879ef8
#
_cell.length_a   1.000
_cell.length_b   1.000
_cell.length_c   1.000
_cell.angle_alpha   90.00
_cell.angle_beta   90.00
_cell.angle_gamma   90.00
#
_symmetry.space_group_name_H-M   'P 1'
#
loop_
_entity.id
_entity.type
_entity.pdbx_description
1 polymer ?
#
loop_
_entity_poly.entity_id
_entity_poly.type
_entity_poly.pdbx_seq_one_letter_code
_entity_poly.pdbx_strand_id
1 'polypeptide(L)'
;MYQTFRFQRVVLLGAAIGTAGLVFAAPQCCARALQQGLALCGGPLLVSLFPFLIVSALLMRCGAGQVLGFVFRPVARLIGVRSPAAGGVLLIGFLGGFAPAAAAVAEAVRSRELTPQEASALLPACICSGPSFVILTAGEQLLGSRVLGSRLFAAQVLAGYLTAALLNRLHPAPAAPVRSAQSTQTAPPRLDEVIAQAAVQYLKLCGFVLYFRMLAAGCGQFLPAAWAPFPAMLLEVCSGCDYAARTGLWASSLCCAALSVQGASVLLQVRTLCPGEVSFRPLLAGRLLHLPLSLALFCLTWPEQAMETFGNLCERVIPMQRVPPDCALLAFAVCCMAACELNKDLPRREIQP
;
A
#
# COMPACT_ATOMS: atom_id res chain seq x y z
N MET A 1 -2.11 -20.59 22.46
CA MET A 1 -1.19 -20.90 21.34
C MET A 1 -1.73 -21.98 20.38
N TYR A 2 -2.21 -23.11 20.83
CA TYR A 2 -2.72 -24.22 19.98
C TYR A 2 -3.99 -23.85 19.18
N GLN A 3 -4.93 -23.07 19.72
CA GLN A 3 -6.15 -22.66 19.04
C GLN A 3 -5.91 -21.67 17.90
N THR A 4 -4.97 -20.73 18.06
CA THR A 4 -4.58 -19.78 17.00
C THR A 4 -3.95 -20.48 15.80
N PHE A 5 -3.16 -21.53 16.05
CA PHE A 5 -2.50 -22.33 15.01
C PHE A 5 -3.52 -23.16 14.19
N ARG A 6 -4.54 -23.71 14.86
CA ARG A 6 -5.64 -24.42 14.17
C ARG A 6 -6.48 -23.48 13.32
N PHE A 7 -6.83 -22.32 13.84
CA PHE A 7 -7.60 -21.31 13.12
C PHE A 7 -6.89 -20.83 11.84
N GLN A 8 -5.58 -20.55 11.94
CA GLN A 8 -4.78 -20.15 10.77
C GLN A 8 -4.74 -21.25 9.69
N ARG A 9 -4.58 -22.51 10.08
CA ARG A 9 -4.61 -23.65 9.12
C ARG A 9 -5.95 -23.78 8.43
N VAL A 10 -7.06 -23.64 9.15
CA VAL A 10 -8.41 -23.69 8.58
C VAL A 10 -8.63 -22.55 7.59
N VAL A 11 -8.20 -21.33 7.93
CA VAL A 11 -8.30 -20.17 7.04
C VAL A 11 -7.47 -20.37 5.77
N LEU A 12 -6.24 -20.87 5.89
CA LEU A 12 -5.38 -21.15 4.72
C LEU A 12 -5.95 -22.27 3.84
N LEU A 13 -6.47 -23.34 4.45
CA LEU A 13 -7.12 -24.40 3.71
C LEU A 13 -8.38 -23.91 3.00
N GLY A 14 -9.20 -23.10 3.67
CA GLY A 14 -10.37 -22.46 3.07
C GLY A 14 -9.99 -21.54 1.90
N ALA A 15 -8.93 -20.75 2.05
CA ALA A 15 -8.39 -19.92 0.97
C ALA A 15 -7.90 -20.77 -0.22
N ALA A 16 -7.21 -21.89 0.04
CA ALA A 16 -6.71 -22.78 -1.01
C ALA A 16 -7.88 -23.44 -1.77
N ILE A 17 -8.87 -23.99 -1.05
CA ILE A 17 -10.04 -24.62 -1.65
C ILE A 17 -10.87 -23.59 -2.42
N GLY A 18 -11.11 -22.40 -1.82
CA GLY A 18 -11.85 -21.32 -2.47
C GLY A 18 -11.16 -20.82 -3.74
N THR A 19 -9.82 -20.67 -3.71
CA THR A 19 -9.03 -20.28 -4.89
C THR A 19 -9.11 -21.34 -5.99
N ALA A 20 -8.91 -22.62 -5.64
CA ALA A 20 -9.01 -23.72 -6.60
C ALA A 20 -10.42 -23.78 -7.20
N GLY A 21 -11.46 -23.74 -6.35
CA GLY A 21 -12.86 -23.73 -6.80
C GLY A 21 -13.16 -22.58 -7.75
N LEU A 22 -12.64 -21.38 -7.46
CA LEU A 22 -12.82 -20.20 -8.31
C LEU A 22 -12.14 -20.36 -9.67
N VAL A 23 -10.90 -20.88 -9.69
CA VAL A 23 -10.15 -21.13 -10.94
C VAL A 23 -10.89 -22.16 -11.81
N PHE A 24 -11.47 -23.21 -11.23
CA PHE A 24 -12.25 -24.19 -11.97
C PHE A 24 -13.63 -23.67 -12.42
N ALA A 25 -14.29 -22.85 -11.60
CA ALA A 25 -15.59 -22.29 -11.92
C ALA A 25 -15.53 -21.16 -12.97
N ALA A 26 -14.44 -20.39 -12.99
CA ALA A 26 -14.29 -19.21 -13.84
C ALA A 26 -12.90 -19.12 -14.50
N PRO A 27 -12.39 -20.13 -15.21
CA PRO A 27 -11.00 -20.20 -15.68
C PRO A 27 -10.64 -19.06 -16.62
N GLN A 28 -11.51 -18.71 -17.54
CA GLN A 28 -11.25 -17.60 -18.49
C GLN A 28 -11.22 -16.22 -17.81
N CYS A 29 -12.07 -16.01 -16.80
CA CYS A 29 -12.09 -14.79 -16.04
C CYS A 29 -10.80 -14.64 -15.23
N CYS A 30 -10.39 -15.70 -14.54
CA CYS A 30 -9.14 -15.73 -13.77
C CYS A 30 -7.92 -15.51 -14.68
N ALA A 31 -7.86 -16.17 -15.83
CA ALA A 31 -6.75 -15.99 -16.77
C ALA A 31 -6.66 -14.55 -17.30
N ARG A 32 -7.78 -13.95 -17.70
CA ARG A 32 -7.83 -12.54 -18.14
C ARG A 32 -7.41 -11.57 -17.03
N ALA A 33 -7.88 -11.82 -15.80
CA ALA A 33 -7.51 -11.00 -14.65
C ALA A 33 -6.01 -11.07 -14.35
N LEU A 34 -5.39 -12.25 -14.44
CA LEU A 34 -3.95 -12.42 -14.28
C LEU A 34 -3.16 -11.72 -15.39
N GLN A 35 -3.59 -11.85 -16.66
CA GLN A 35 -2.95 -11.14 -17.78
C GLN A 35 -3.00 -9.61 -17.60
N GLN A 36 -4.16 -9.07 -17.23
CA GLN A 36 -4.33 -7.65 -16.94
C GLN A 36 -3.50 -7.23 -15.72
N GLY A 37 -3.43 -8.06 -14.68
CA GLY A 37 -2.59 -7.83 -13.52
C GLY A 37 -1.10 -7.80 -13.86
N LEU A 38 -0.64 -8.70 -14.72
CA LEU A 38 0.75 -8.70 -15.23
C LEU A 38 1.06 -7.44 -16.03
N ALA A 39 0.13 -7.01 -16.90
CA ALA A 39 0.29 -5.76 -17.65
C ALA A 39 0.37 -4.54 -16.71
N LEU A 40 -0.43 -4.52 -15.64
CA LEU A 40 -0.40 -3.46 -14.63
C LEU A 40 0.94 -3.48 -13.86
N CYS A 41 1.40 -4.65 -13.44
CA CYS A 41 2.68 -4.82 -12.73
C CYS A 41 3.88 -4.51 -13.64
N GLY A 42 3.91 -5.00 -14.87
CA GLY A 42 5.02 -4.79 -15.81
C GLY A 42 5.05 -3.38 -16.43
N GLY A 43 3.97 -2.62 -16.33
CA GLY A 43 3.83 -1.28 -16.90
C GLY A 43 3.73 -0.20 -15.82
N PRO A 44 2.51 0.31 -15.56
CA PRO A 44 2.29 1.47 -14.70
C PRO A 44 2.91 1.36 -13.30
N LEU A 45 2.73 0.22 -12.64
CA LEU A 45 3.21 0.02 -11.28
C LEU A 45 4.75 -0.08 -11.22
N LEU A 46 5.38 -0.71 -12.21
CA LEU A 46 6.84 -0.81 -12.24
C LEU A 46 7.47 0.58 -12.33
N VAL A 47 7.01 1.39 -13.28
CA VAL A 47 7.56 2.72 -13.52
C VAL A 47 7.31 3.67 -12.34
N SER A 48 6.16 3.56 -11.70
CA SER A 48 5.79 4.46 -10.60
C SER A 48 6.32 4.02 -9.24
N LEU A 49 6.27 2.71 -8.91
CA LEU A 49 6.57 2.25 -7.55
C LEU A 49 8.02 1.83 -7.35
N PHE A 50 8.63 1.15 -8.33
CA PHE A 50 9.97 0.58 -8.13
C PHE A 50 11.05 1.63 -7.82
N PRO A 51 11.15 2.77 -8.57
CA PRO A 51 12.11 3.82 -8.24
C PRO A 51 11.88 4.41 -6.84
N PHE A 52 10.61 4.58 -6.43
CA PHE A 52 10.29 5.13 -5.11
C PHE A 52 10.56 4.14 -3.97
N LEU A 53 10.49 2.84 -4.21
CA LEU A 53 10.94 1.83 -3.25
C LEU A 53 12.45 1.95 -3.00
N ILE A 54 13.25 2.16 -4.06
CA ILE A 54 14.71 2.40 -3.93
C ILE A 54 14.98 3.68 -3.16
N VAL A 55 14.33 4.80 -3.55
CA VAL A 55 14.50 6.09 -2.87
C VAL A 55 14.16 5.98 -1.38
N SER A 56 13.03 5.35 -1.05
CA SER A 56 12.60 5.18 0.34
C SER A 56 13.58 4.31 1.13
N ALA A 57 14.09 3.23 0.54
CA ALA A 57 15.07 2.36 1.17
C ALA A 57 16.41 3.07 1.40
N LEU A 58 16.86 3.90 0.45
CA LEU A 58 18.05 4.75 0.61
C LEU A 58 17.87 5.76 1.74
N LEU A 59 16.74 6.47 1.77
CA LEU A 59 16.44 7.46 2.82
C LEU A 59 16.43 6.81 4.21
N MET A 60 15.87 5.61 4.34
CA MET A 60 15.88 4.88 5.60
C MET A 60 17.32 4.51 6.04
N ARG A 61 18.07 3.87 5.14
CA ARG A 61 19.41 3.36 5.48
C ARG A 61 20.46 4.45 5.67
N CYS A 62 20.32 5.60 4.98
CA CYS A 62 21.20 6.77 5.18
C CYS A 62 20.85 7.58 6.44
N GLY A 63 19.85 7.16 7.23
CA GLY A 63 19.40 7.92 8.39
C GLY A 63 18.73 9.28 8.04
N ALA A 64 18.52 9.54 6.75
CA ALA A 64 17.91 10.78 6.28
C ALA A 64 16.48 10.98 6.81
N GLY A 65 15.77 9.89 7.11
CA GLY A 65 14.46 9.93 7.75
C GLY A 65 14.47 10.65 9.09
N GLN A 66 15.52 10.52 9.88
CA GLN A 66 15.65 11.24 11.16
C GLN A 66 15.95 12.74 10.96
N VAL A 67 16.80 13.07 9.99
CA VAL A 67 17.18 14.45 9.68
C VAL A 67 16.02 15.19 9.00
N LEU A 68 15.48 14.64 7.91
CA LEU A 68 14.39 15.26 7.15
C LEU A 68 13.03 15.13 7.83
N GLY A 69 12.88 14.17 8.73
CA GLY A 69 11.66 13.94 9.51
C GLY A 69 11.24 15.09 10.40
N PHE A 70 12.14 16.09 10.64
CA PHE A 70 11.80 17.28 11.44
C PHE A 70 10.58 18.01 10.85
N VAL A 71 10.39 18.00 9.54
CA VAL A 71 9.25 18.63 8.86
C VAL A 71 7.92 18.01 9.31
N PHE A 72 7.91 16.71 9.62
CA PHE A 72 6.71 15.98 10.06
C PHE A 72 6.55 15.92 11.59
N ARG A 73 7.48 16.48 12.37
CA ARG A 73 7.34 16.54 13.84
C ARG A 73 6.07 17.25 14.32
N PRO A 74 5.61 18.36 13.70
CA PRO A 74 4.34 18.98 14.09
C PRO A 74 3.16 18.02 13.91
N VAL A 75 3.14 17.27 12.80
CA VAL A 75 2.09 16.26 12.53
C VAL A 75 2.17 15.12 13.54
N ALA A 76 3.36 14.61 13.84
CA ALA A 76 3.54 13.56 14.86
C ALA A 76 3.03 14.01 16.23
N ARG A 77 3.30 15.28 16.62
CA ARG A 77 2.78 15.88 17.87
C ARG A 77 1.26 16.03 17.84
N LEU A 78 0.69 16.41 16.70
CA LEU A 78 -0.77 16.50 16.52
C LEU A 78 -1.43 15.13 16.73
N ILE A 79 -0.79 14.07 16.23
CA ILE A 79 -1.20 12.67 16.45
C ILE A 79 -1.00 12.23 17.90
N GLY A 80 -0.20 12.94 18.67
CA GLY A 80 0.10 12.63 20.08
C GLY A 80 1.35 11.79 20.29
N VAL A 81 2.15 11.56 19.25
CA VAL A 81 3.43 10.84 19.35
C VAL A 81 4.59 11.83 19.43
N ARG A 82 5.38 11.73 20.49
CA ARG A 82 6.47 12.66 20.79
C ARG A 82 7.86 12.16 20.39
N SER A 83 7.99 10.89 20.04
CA SER A 83 9.28 10.33 19.63
C SER A 83 9.83 11.07 18.38
N PRO A 84 11.13 11.42 18.36
CA PRO A 84 11.78 12.01 17.19
C PRO A 84 11.69 11.14 15.93
N ALA A 85 11.66 9.81 16.10
CA ALA A 85 11.56 8.85 15.00
C ALA A 85 10.19 8.92 14.27
N ALA A 86 9.14 9.37 14.96
CA ALA A 86 7.80 9.46 14.37
C ALA A 86 7.76 10.34 13.11
N GLY A 87 8.49 11.45 13.11
CA GLY A 87 8.60 12.32 11.94
C GLY A 87 9.23 11.61 10.74
N GLY A 88 10.26 10.81 10.97
CA GLY A 88 10.92 10.01 9.94
C GLY A 88 10.00 8.95 9.35
N VAL A 89 9.24 8.25 10.19
CA VAL A 89 8.24 7.26 9.76
C VAL A 89 7.15 7.91 8.90
N LEU A 90 6.63 9.07 9.30
CA LEU A 90 5.63 9.81 8.54
C LEU A 90 6.19 10.30 7.19
N LEU A 91 7.44 10.81 7.16
CA LEU A 91 8.10 11.20 5.91
C LEU A 91 8.22 10.01 4.93
N ILE A 92 8.66 8.85 5.43
CA ILE A 92 8.80 7.66 4.59
C ILE A 92 7.45 7.17 4.10
N GLY A 93 6.41 7.20 4.93
CA GLY A 93 5.05 6.88 4.52
C GLY A 93 4.52 7.85 3.46
N PHE A 94 4.79 9.15 3.63
CA PHE A 94 4.41 10.19 2.67
C PHE A 94 5.07 9.98 1.30
N LEU A 95 6.36 9.66 1.26
CA LEU A 95 7.12 9.50 0.01
C LEU A 95 6.98 8.10 -0.60
N GLY A 96 7.08 7.07 0.22
CA GLY A 96 7.18 5.68 -0.24
C GLY A 96 5.87 4.91 -0.20
N GLY A 97 4.87 5.41 0.53
CA GLY A 97 3.60 4.71 0.74
C GLY A 97 3.68 3.62 1.81
N PHE A 98 2.69 2.73 1.81
CA PHE A 98 2.42 1.80 2.92
C PHE A 98 3.55 0.79 3.21
N ALA A 99 4.21 0.24 2.19
CA ALA A 99 5.20 -0.81 2.39
C ALA A 99 6.51 -0.27 3.01
N PRO A 100 7.13 0.83 2.50
CA PRO A 100 8.22 1.49 3.17
C PRO A 100 7.85 2.03 4.56
N ALA A 101 6.64 2.58 4.74
CA ALA A 101 6.17 3.03 6.05
C ALA A 101 6.12 1.89 7.06
N ALA A 102 5.56 0.74 6.69
CA ALA A 102 5.51 -0.44 7.56
C ALA A 102 6.91 -0.95 7.93
N ALA A 103 7.85 -0.92 6.98
CA ALA A 103 9.24 -1.26 7.23
C ALA A 103 9.91 -0.26 8.19
N ALA A 104 9.65 1.05 8.01
CA ALA A 104 10.16 2.09 8.91
C ALA A 104 9.60 1.97 10.33
N VAL A 105 8.31 1.67 10.47
CA VAL A 105 7.66 1.37 11.76
C VAL A 105 8.35 0.18 12.42
N ALA A 106 8.56 -0.90 11.67
CA ALA A 106 9.20 -2.11 12.19
C ALA A 106 10.63 -1.86 12.66
N GLU A 107 11.39 -1.06 11.91
CA GLU A 107 12.75 -0.70 12.30
C GLU A 107 12.77 0.18 13.55
N ALA A 108 11.91 1.20 13.61
CA ALA A 108 11.84 2.10 14.77
C ALA A 108 11.39 1.38 16.06
N VAL A 109 10.57 0.32 15.94
CA VAL A 109 10.21 -0.53 17.09
C VAL A 109 11.37 -1.43 17.48
N ARG A 110 12.08 -2.04 16.52
CA ARG A 110 13.26 -2.88 16.80
C ARG A 110 14.41 -2.11 17.44
N SER A 111 14.67 -0.90 16.98
CA SER A 111 15.67 0.01 17.55
C SER A 111 15.23 0.67 18.85
N ARG A 112 14.01 0.39 19.32
CA ARG A 112 13.40 0.97 20.53
C ARG A 112 13.24 2.50 20.46
N GLU A 113 13.23 3.07 19.28
CA GLU A 113 12.95 4.50 19.05
C GLU A 113 11.44 4.79 19.15
N LEU A 114 10.59 3.79 18.83
CA LEU A 114 9.15 3.80 19.04
C LEU A 114 8.73 2.66 19.94
N THR A 115 7.79 2.92 20.83
CA THR A 115 7.06 1.85 21.53
C THR A 115 6.05 1.20 20.59
N PRO A 116 5.64 -0.07 20.83
CA PRO A 116 4.58 -0.71 20.04
C PRO A 116 3.27 0.10 20.04
N GLN A 117 2.95 0.81 21.12
CA GLN A 117 1.77 1.66 21.25
C GLN A 117 1.87 2.90 20.37
N GLU A 118 3.01 3.61 20.40
CA GLU A 118 3.27 4.76 19.53
C GLU A 118 3.26 4.35 18.04
N ALA A 119 3.88 3.22 17.72
CA ALA A 119 3.84 2.63 16.39
C ALA A 119 2.39 2.35 15.94
N SER A 120 1.58 1.74 16.81
CA SER A 120 0.16 1.47 16.53
C SER A 120 -0.64 2.76 16.27
N ALA A 121 -0.35 3.84 17.02
CA ALA A 121 -0.99 5.14 16.87
C ALA A 121 -0.62 5.85 15.54
N LEU A 122 0.60 5.61 15.02
CA LEU A 122 1.06 6.17 13.75
C LEU A 122 0.52 5.43 12.52
N LEU A 123 0.14 4.15 12.63
CA LEU A 123 -0.29 3.35 11.48
C LEU A 123 -1.40 4.02 10.64
N PRO A 124 -2.49 4.60 11.21
CA PRO A 124 -3.52 5.24 10.40
C PRO A 124 -3.03 6.42 9.58
N ALA A 125 -1.95 7.10 10.02
CA ALA A 125 -1.36 8.25 9.36
C ALA A 125 -0.32 7.88 8.30
N CYS A 126 0.51 6.86 8.56
CA CYS A 126 1.63 6.52 7.68
C CYS A 126 1.29 5.41 6.66
N ILE A 127 0.25 4.60 6.92
CA ILE A 127 -0.17 3.56 5.98
C ILE A 127 -1.14 4.17 4.97
N CYS A 128 -0.60 4.74 3.91
CA CYS A 128 -1.33 5.30 2.76
C CYS A 128 -0.66 4.86 1.46
N SER A 129 -1.36 4.99 0.34
CA SER A 129 -0.75 4.81 -0.96
C SER A 129 0.21 5.95 -1.26
N GLY A 130 1.40 5.65 -1.79
CA GLY A 130 2.43 6.65 -2.07
C GLY A 130 2.05 7.59 -3.22
N PRO A 131 2.72 8.76 -3.32
CA PRO A 131 2.43 9.77 -4.34
C PRO A 131 2.64 9.23 -5.76
N SER A 132 3.63 8.38 -5.96
CA SER A 132 3.89 7.74 -7.26
C SER A 132 2.69 6.94 -7.77
N PHE A 133 2.06 6.15 -6.91
CA PHE A 133 0.86 5.41 -7.29
C PHE A 133 -0.35 6.32 -7.45
N VAL A 134 -0.61 7.20 -6.48
CA VAL A 134 -1.83 8.01 -6.48
C VAL A 134 -1.80 9.09 -7.57
N ILE A 135 -0.66 9.77 -7.77
CA ILE A 135 -0.55 10.87 -8.74
C ILE A 135 -0.30 10.34 -10.16
N LEU A 136 0.68 9.42 -10.30
CA LEU A 136 1.10 8.97 -11.63
C LEU A 136 0.21 7.84 -12.15
N THR A 137 -0.06 6.81 -11.32
CA THR A 137 -0.88 5.69 -11.80
C THR A 137 -2.36 6.02 -11.73
N ALA A 138 -2.92 6.28 -10.55
CA ALA A 138 -4.36 6.53 -10.41
C ALA A 138 -4.79 7.83 -11.07
N GLY A 139 -4.06 8.94 -10.84
CA GLY A 139 -4.39 10.25 -11.40
C GLY A 139 -4.11 10.35 -12.89
N GLU A 140 -2.86 10.22 -13.30
CA GLU A 140 -2.45 10.49 -14.68
C GLU A 140 -2.83 9.35 -15.65
N GLN A 141 -2.54 8.09 -15.29
CA GLN A 141 -2.73 6.98 -16.21
C GLN A 141 -4.16 6.44 -16.23
N LEU A 142 -4.82 6.34 -15.06
CA LEU A 142 -6.19 5.80 -14.98
C LEU A 142 -7.26 6.87 -15.14
N LEU A 143 -7.10 8.04 -14.51
CA LEU A 143 -8.08 9.14 -14.54
C LEU A 143 -7.74 10.24 -15.55
N GLY A 144 -6.59 10.17 -16.23
CA GLY A 144 -6.19 11.14 -17.25
C GLY A 144 -5.79 12.52 -16.73
N SER A 145 -5.60 12.70 -15.42
CA SER A 145 -5.29 14.00 -14.82
C SER A 145 -4.33 13.91 -13.63
N ARG A 146 -3.11 14.42 -13.81
CA ARG A 146 -2.12 14.54 -12.74
C ARG A 146 -2.58 15.46 -11.61
N VAL A 147 -3.32 16.52 -11.95
CA VAL A 147 -3.89 17.45 -10.98
C VAL A 147 -4.90 16.75 -10.09
N LEU A 148 -5.76 15.93 -10.68
CA LEU A 148 -6.73 15.12 -9.95
C LEU A 148 -6.03 14.11 -9.02
N GLY A 149 -4.98 13.45 -9.52
CA GLY A 149 -4.13 12.57 -8.71
C GLY A 149 -3.50 13.27 -7.51
N SER A 150 -3.02 14.51 -7.70
CA SER A 150 -2.46 15.31 -6.60
C SER A 150 -3.50 15.67 -5.54
N ARG A 151 -4.74 15.96 -5.96
CA ARG A 151 -5.86 16.22 -5.03
C ARG A 151 -6.28 14.96 -4.29
N LEU A 152 -6.37 13.82 -4.98
CA LEU A 152 -6.60 12.52 -4.35
C LEU A 152 -5.55 12.24 -3.29
N PHE A 153 -4.27 12.44 -3.62
CA PHE A 153 -3.16 12.22 -2.70
C PHE A 153 -3.26 13.15 -1.48
N ALA A 154 -3.49 14.44 -1.68
CA ALA A 154 -3.64 15.40 -0.58
C ALA A 154 -4.81 15.02 0.34
N ALA A 155 -5.98 14.68 -0.22
CA ALA A 155 -7.14 14.25 0.54
C ALA A 155 -6.85 12.99 1.37
N GLN A 156 -6.16 11.98 0.78
CA GLN A 156 -5.79 10.75 1.48
C GLN A 156 -4.84 11.00 2.66
N VAL A 157 -3.79 11.79 2.43
CA VAL A 157 -2.79 12.10 3.46
C VAL A 157 -3.40 12.92 4.60
N LEU A 158 -4.15 13.98 4.29
CA LEU A 158 -4.80 14.80 5.30
C LEU A 158 -5.84 13.98 6.09
N ALA A 159 -6.65 13.17 5.41
CA ALA A 159 -7.59 12.27 6.09
C ALA A 159 -6.86 11.30 7.03
N GLY A 160 -5.72 10.76 6.62
CA GLY A 160 -4.89 9.88 7.45
C GLY A 160 -4.40 10.55 8.73
N TYR A 161 -3.86 11.76 8.61
CA TYR A 161 -3.37 12.53 9.74
C TYR A 161 -4.48 12.92 10.72
N LEU A 162 -5.62 13.38 10.18
CA LEU A 162 -6.79 13.74 11.01
C LEU A 162 -7.39 12.51 11.69
N THR A 163 -7.49 11.39 10.98
CA THR A 163 -7.97 10.12 11.55
C THR A 163 -7.07 9.65 12.69
N ALA A 164 -5.75 9.65 12.50
CA ALA A 164 -4.81 9.25 13.54
C ALA A 164 -4.89 10.19 14.76
N ALA A 165 -4.96 11.49 14.53
CA ALA A 165 -5.09 12.49 15.60
C ALA A 165 -6.40 12.30 16.38
N LEU A 166 -7.51 12.05 15.70
CA LEU A 166 -8.81 11.83 16.34
C LEU A 166 -8.81 10.53 17.17
N LEU A 167 -8.34 9.42 16.59
CA LEU A 167 -8.28 8.14 17.29
C LEU A 167 -7.41 8.21 18.54
N ASN A 168 -6.27 8.89 18.44
CA ASN A 168 -5.34 9.01 19.55
C ASN A 168 -5.84 9.98 20.65
N ARG A 169 -6.71 10.93 20.32
CA ARG A 169 -7.41 11.75 21.33
C ARG A 169 -8.47 10.94 22.08
N LEU A 170 -9.14 10.01 21.37
CA LEU A 170 -10.15 9.14 21.99
C LEU A 170 -9.51 8.03 22.83
N HIS A 171 -8.36 7.53 22.39
CA HIS A 171 -7.60 6.46 23.04
C HIS A 171 -6.12 6.83 23.10
N PRO A 172 -5.72 7.70 24.05
CA PRO A 172 -4.34 8.18 24.15
C PRO A 172 -3.34 7.03 24.31
N ALA A 173 -2.32 6.98 23.47
CA ALA A 173 -1.19 6.09 23.72
C ALA A 173 -0.43 6.57 24.97
N PRO A 174 -0.02 5.66 25.88
CA PRO A 174 0.78 6.04 27.03
C PRO A 174 2.04 6.78 26.56
N ALA A 175 2.32 7.93 27.17
CA ALA A 175 3.53 8.68 26.86
C ALA A 175 4.74 7.87 27.32
N ALA A 176 5.53 7.39 26.37
CA ALA A 176 6.79 6.76 26.68
C ALA A 176 7.86 7.83 27.01
N PRO A 177 8.77 7.56 27.95
CA PRO A 177 9.93 8.44 28.17
C PRO A 177 10.71 8.55 26.85
N VAL A 178 11.04 9.79 26.47
CA VAL A 178 11.86 10.06 25.29
C VAL A 178 13.20 9.35 25.46
N ARG A 179 13.39 8.27 24.77
CA ARG A 179 14.67 7.55 24.72
C ARG A 179 15.50 8.17 23.62
N SER A 180 16.72 8.63 23.96
CA SER A 180 17.69 9.03 22.95
C SER A 180 18.01 7.84 22.05
N ALA A 181 17.89 8.02 20.76
CA ALA A 181 18.28 7.03 19.77
C ALA A 181 19.73 6.58 20.04
N GLN A 182 19.90 5.33 20.45
CA GLN A 182 21.18 4.68 20.28
C GLN A 182 21.33 4.43 18.78
N SER A 183 22.10 5.27 18.12
CA SER A 183 22.47 5.03 16.72
C SER A 183 23.28 3.74 16.69
N THR A 184 22.61 2.65 16.40
CA THR A 184 23.30 1.47 15.89
C THR A 184 23.90 1.89 14.58
N GLN A 185 25.20 2.21 14.58
CA GLN A 185 25.98 2.41 13.37
C GLN A 185 25.98 1.10 12.60
N THR A 186 24.94 0.90 11.81
CA THR A 186 24.96 -0.10 10.76
C THR A 186 25.95 0.34 9.71
N ALA A 187 26.76 -0.60 9.20
CA ALA A 187 27.68 -0.34 8.12
C ALA A 187 27.00 0.46 6.98
N PRO A 188 27.76 1.30 6.25
CA PRO A 188 27.18 2.14 5.20
C PRO A 188 26.39 1.25 4.21
N PRO A 189 25.19 1.67 3.82
CA PRO A 189 24.33 0.85 2.97
C PRO A 189 24.99 0.64 1.61
N ARG A 190 25.06 -0.60 1.17
CA ARG A 190 25.52 -0.93 -0.19
C ARG A 190 24.34 -0.76 -1.14
N LEU A 191 24.57 -0.10 -2.27
CA LEU A 191 23.55 0.21 -3.27
C LEU A 191 22.94 -1.07 -3.87
N ASP A 192 23.75 -2.09 -4.09
CA ASP A 192 23.33 -3.40 -4.59
C ASP A 192 22.31 -4.06 -3.66
N GLU A 193 22.53 -4.02 -2.34
CA GLU A 193 21.59 -4.54 -1.35
C GLU A 193 20.27 -3.76 -1.33
N VAL A 194 20.32 -2.43 -1.50
CA VAL A 194 19.13 -1.59 -1.54
C VAL A 194 18.29 -1.92 -2.76
N ILE A 195 18.92 -2.03 -3.94
CA ILE A 195 18.24 -2.38 -5.18
C ILE A 195 17.62 -3.78 -5.07
N ALA A 196 18.36 -4.74 -4.56
CA ALA A 196 17.89 -6.10 -4.36
C ALA A 196 16.69 -6.17 -3.41
N GLN A 197 16.74 -5.46 -2.28
CA GLN A 197 15.63 -5.39 -1.34
C GLN A 197 14.38 -4.74 -1.97
N ALA A 198 14.54 -3.65 -2.73
CA ALA A 198 13.45 -3.02 -3.45
C ALA A 198 12.82 -3.96 -4.49
N ALA A 199 13.65 -4.74 -5.22
CA ALA A 199 13.17 -5.73 -6.18
C ALA A 199 12.34 -6.83 -5.51
N VAL A 200 12.80 -7.37 -4.38
CA VAL A 200 12.06 -8.38 -3.61
C VAL A 200 10.73 -7.81 -3.08
N GLN A 201 10.73 -6.57 -2.58
CA GLN A 201 9.50 -5.92 -2.12
C GLN A 201 8.52 -5.72 -3.28
N TYR A 202 9.02 -5.30 -4.45
CA TYR A 202 8.20 -5.11 -5.64
C TYR A 202 7.58 -6.43 -6.12
N LEU A 203 8.35 -7.52 -6.16
CA LEU A 203 7.84 -8.84 -6.51
C LEU A 203 6.75 -9.34 -5.55
N LYS A 204 6.93 -9.14 -4.25
CA LYS A 204 5.90 -9.46 -3.26
C LYS A 204 4.61 -8.68 -3.54
N LEU A 205 4.72 -7.38 -3.82
CA LEU A 205 3.58 -6.55 -4.20
C LEU A 205 2.89 -7.09 -5.46
N CYS A 206 3.63 -7.42 -6.51
CA CYS A 206 3.08 -8.02 -7.72
C CYS A 206 2.31 -9.32 -7.43
N GLY A 207 2.87 -10.20 -6.60
CA GLY A 207 2.19 -11.44 -6.18
C GLY A 207 0.85 -11.18 -5.51
N PHE A 208 0.79 -10.18 -4.61
CA PHE A 208 -0.45 -9.76 -3.96
C PHE A 208 -1.45 -9.17 -4.98
N VAL A 209 -1.01 -8.28 -5.86
CA VAL A 209 -1.85 -7.68 -6.90
C VAL A 209 -2.47 -8.76 -7.79
N LEU A 210 -1.65 -9.69 -8.29
CA LEU A 210 -2.09 -10.78 -9.15
C LEU A 210 -3.12 -11.68 -8.47
N TYR A 211 -2.81 -12.11 -7.24
CA TYR A 211 -3.67 -13.01 -6.49
C TYR A 211 -5.04 -12.38 -6.16
N PHE A 212 -5.02 -11.19 -5.58
CA PHE A 212 -6.26 -10.52 -5.18
C PHE A 212 -7.06 -9.99 -6.37
N ARG A 213 -6.39 -9.60 -7.46
CA ARG A 213 -7.08 -9.24 -8.71
C ARG A 213 -7.82 -10.44 -9.31
N MET A 214 -7.18 -11.60 -9.31
CA MET A 214 -7.81 -12.85 -9.76
C MET A 214 -9.04 -13.20 -8.90
N LEU A 215 -8.91 -13.10 -7.58
CA LEU A 215 -10.03 -13.33 -6.67
C LEU A 215 -11.16 -12.33 -6.89
N ALA A 216 -10.84 -11.04 -7.02
CA ALA A 216 -11.82 -9.99 -7.24
C ALA A 216 -12.61 -10.19 -8.54
N ALA A 217 -11.90 -10.49 -9.63
CA ALA A 217 -12.53 -10.74 -10.93
C ALA A 217 -13.40 -12.00 -10.93
N GLY A 218 -12.90 -13.09 -10.33
CA GLY A 218 -13.64 -14.32 -10.19
C GLY A 218 -14.91 -14.16 -9.35
N CYS A 219 -14.82 -13.48 -8.20
CA CYS A 219 -16.00 -13.18 -7.38
C CYS A 219 -16.97 -12.23 -8.10
N GLY A 220 -16.43 -11.21 -8.79
CA GLY A 220 -17.22 -10.23 -9.54
C GLY A 220 -18.06 -10.85 -10.66
N GLN A 221 -17.63 -11.99 -11.20
CA GLN A 221 -18.40 -12.71 -12.26
C GLN A 221 -19.77 -13.19 -11.75
N PHE A 222 -19.88 -13.48 -10.46
CA PHE A 222 -21.14 -13.95 -9.85
C PHE A 222 -22.02 -12.82 -9.33
N LEU A 223 -21.58 -11.56 -9.49
CA LEU A 223 -22.31 -10.37 -9.04
C LEU A 223 -22.91 -9.60 -10.23
N PRO A 224 -24.03 -8.88 -10.02
CA PRO A 224 -24.53 -7.93 -11.00
C PRO A 224 -23.44 -6.90 -11.36
N ALA A 225 -23.43 -6.43 -12.61
CA ALA A 225 -22.39 -5.54 -13.15
C ALA A 225 -22.15 -4.27 -12.28
N ALA A 226 -23.21 -3.72 -11.69
CA ALA A 226 -23.11 -2.56 -10.79
C ALA A 226 -22.32 -2.84 -9.49
N TRP A 227 -22.27 -4.11 -9.05
CA TRP A 227 -21.59 -4.52 -7.81
C TRP A 227 -20.19 -5.11 -8.06
N ALA A 228 -19.85 -5.42 -9.30
CA ALA A 228 -18.57 -6.03 -9.67
C ALA A 228 -17.32 -5.22 -9.22
N PRO A 229 -17.31 -3.88 -9.17
CA PRO A 229 -16.16 -3.10 -8.66
C PRO A 229 -15.89 -3.28 -7.18
N PHE A 230 -16.91 -3.55 -6.36
CA PHE A 230 -16.76 -3.59 -4.89
C PHE A 230 -15.80 -4.67 -4.37
N PRO A 231 -15.83 -5.92 -4.83
CA PRO A 231 -14.82 -6.91 -4.43
C PRO A 231 -13.39 -6.46 -4.73
N ALA A 232 -13.16 -5.80 -5.88
CA ALA A 232 -11.85 -5.29 -6.23
C ALA A 232 -11.37 -4.22 -5.23
N MET A 233 -12.25 -3.27 -4.88
CA MET A 233 -11.93 -2.21 -3.90
C MET A 233 -11.64 -2.77 -2.51
N LEU A 234 -12.38 -3.81 -2.08
CA LEU A 234 -12.20 -4.44 -0.77
C LEU A 234 -10.97 -5.35 -0.71
N LEU A 235 -10.59 -5.95 -1.84
CA LEU A 235 -9.52 -6.92 -1.89
C LEU A 235 -8.17 -6.28 -2.22
N GLU A 236 -8.11 -5.37 -3.22
CA GLU A 236 -6.83 -4.86 -3.69
C GLU A 236 -6.96 -3.44 -4.29
N VAL A 237 -6.16 -2.52 -3.78
CA VAL A 237 -6.25 -1.08 -4.09
C VAL A 237 -5.99 -0.76 -5.56
N CYS A 238 -5.00 -1.40 -6.19
CA CYS A 238 -4.66 -1.12 -7.60
C CYS A 238 -5.79 -1.57 -8.53
N SER A 239 -6.34 -2.75 -8.28
CA SER A 239 -7.51 -3.28 -8.99
C SER A 239 -8.76 -2.45 -8.70
N GLY A 240 -8.94 -2.03 -7.46
CA GLY A 240 -10.02 -1.13 -7.07
C GLY A 240 -10.00 0.18 -7.85
N CYS A 241 -8.84 0.82 -7.96
CA CYS A 241 -8.67 2.04 -8.76
C CYS A 241 -8.89 1.80 -10.27
N ASP A 242 -8.37 0.69 -10.81
CA ASP A 242 -8.55 0.34 -12.22
C ASP A 242 -10.03 0.12 -12.58
N TYR A 243 -10.77 -0.62 -11.74
CA TYR A 243 -12.21 -0.79 -11.93
C TYR A 243 -12.98 0.53 -11.72
N ALA A 244 -12.64 1.30 -10.69
CA ALA A 244 -13.27 2.57 -10.40
C ALA A 244 -13.10 3.56 -11.56
N ALA A 245 -11.92 3.64 -12.16
CA ALA A 245 -11.62 4.53 -13.28
C ALA A 245 -12.52 4.29 -14.51
N ARG A 246 -13.13 3.11 -14.61
CA ARG A 246 -14.02 2.72 -15.73
C ARG A 246 -15.50 3.03 -15.46
N THR A 247 -15.86 3.61 -14.33
CA THR A 247 -17.25 3.86 -13.93
C THR A 247 -17.81 5.21 -14.39
N GLY A 248 -17.10 5.96 -15.24
CA GLY A 248 -17.56 7.25 -15.76
C GLY A 248 -17.61 8.35 -14.68
N LEU A 249 -18.77 8.94 -14.44
CA LEU A 249 -18.95 10.08 -13.53
C LEU A 249 -18.46 9.83 -12.10
N TRP A 250 -18.51 8.61 -11.63
CA TRP A 250 -18.10 8.24 -10.27
C TRP A 250 -16.63 7.81 -10.15
N ALA A 251 -15.89 7.79 -11.27
CA ALA A 251 -14.53 7.24 -11.32
C ALA A 251 -13.60 7.80 -10.25
N SER A 252 -13.54 9.11 -10.11
CA SER A 252 -12.64 9.77 -9.14
C SER A 252 -13.06 9.57 -7.69
N SER A 253 -14.36 9.63 -7.40
CA SER A 253 -14.89 9.38 -6.05
C SER A 253 -14.71 7.92 -5.64
N LEU A 254 -14.92 6.98 -6.55
CA LEU A 254 -14.68 5.56 -6.30
C LEU A 254 -13.18 5.25 -6.20
N CYS A 255 -12.31 5.91 -6.97
CA CYS A 255 -10.87 5.83 -6.76
C CYS A 255 -10.47 6.36 -5.37
N CYS A 256 -11.04 7.49 -4.93
CA CYS A 256 -10.83 8.01 -3.58
C CYS A 256 -11.25 6.99 -2.51
N ALA A 257 -12.40 6.34 -2.69
CA ALA A 257 -12.88 5.29 -1.79
C ALA A 257 -11.96 4.06 -1.79
N ALA A 258 -11.52 3.57 -2.95
CA ALA A 258 -10.59 2.45 -3.09
C ALA A 258 -9.25 2.74 -2.39
N LEU A 259 -8.70 3.94 -2.59
CA LEU A 259 -7.48 4.40 -1.91
C LEU A 259 -7.65 4.48 -0.39
N SER A 260 -8.84 4.83 0.10
CA SER A 260 -9.14 4.93 1.52
C SER A 260 -9.27 3.57 2.20
N VAL A 261 -9.93 2.63 1.54
CA VAL A 261 -10.09 1.24 2.02
C VAL A 261 -8.77 0.50 1.97
N GLN A 262 -7.96 0.73 0.93
CA GLN A 262 -6.67 0.08 0.62
C GLN A 262 -6.75 -1.43 0.37
N GLY A 263 -7.86 -2.05 0.71
CA GLY A 263 -8.10 -3.48 0.50
C GLY A 263 -7.35 -4.42 1.45
N ALA A 264 -7.79 -5.66 1.47
CA ALA A 264 -7.22 -6.74 2.30
C ALA A 264 -5.73 -7.01 1.95
N SER A 265 -5.37 -6.85 0.67
CA SER A 265 -4.00 -7.04 0.18
C SER A 265 -2.99 -6.17 0.95
N VAL A 266 -3.25 -4.85 1.03
CA VAL A 266 -2.37 -3.91 1.73
C VAL A 266 -2.31 -4.20 3.23
N LEU A 267 -3.47 -4.48 3.85
CA LEU A 267 -3.53 -4.81 5.28
C LEU A 267 -2.71 -6.04 5.62
N LEU A 268 -2.77 -7.09 4.79
CA LEU A 268 -1.96 -8.30 4.95
C LEU A 268 -0.47 -8.01 4.74
N GLN A 269 -0.11 -7.22 3.72
CA GLN A 269 1.29 -6.83 3.49
C GLN A 269 1.86 -6.06 4.67
N VAL A 270 1.15 -5.05 5.17
CA VAL A 270 1.57 -4.27 6.34
C VAL A 270 1.69 -5.18 7.58
N ARG A 271 0.75 -6.13 7.75
CA ARG A 271 0.80 -7.09 8.87
C ARG A 271 2.04 -7.98 8.84
N THR A 272 2.49 -8.39 7.66
CA THR A 272 3.71 -9.22 7.53
C THR A 272 5.00 -8.45 7.77
N LEU A 273 4.99 -7.13 7.58
CA LEU A 273 6.15 -6.27 7.78
C LEU A 273 6.30 -5.78 9.23
N CYS A 274 5.17 -5.50 9.90
CA CYS A 274 5.19 -4.99 11.28
C CYS A 274 5.40 -6.10 12.32
N PRO A 275 6.11 -5.80 13.43
CA PRO A 275 6.25 -6.73 14.55
C PRO A 275 4.90 -7.15 15.14
N GLY A 276 4.84 -8.37 15.66
CA GLY A 276 3.61 -8.93 16.25
C GLY A 276 3.02 -8.14 17.41
N GLU A 277 3.88 -7.39 18.12
CA GLU A 277 3.53 -6.54 19.27
C GLU A 277 2.78 -5.25 18.86
N VAL A 278 2.89 -4.82 17.60
CA VAL A 278 2.20 -3.63 17.10
C VAL A 278 0.74 -3.97 16.84
N SER A 279 -0.18 -3.27 17.52
CA SER A 279 -1.61 -3.47 17.36
C SER A 279 -2.12 -2.85 16.06
N PHE A 280 -2.90 -3.62 15.30
CA PHE A 280 -3.55 -3.19 14.06
C PHE A 280 -4.94 -2.61 14.27
N ARG A 281 -5.47 -2.66 15.50
CA ARG A 281 -6.81 -2.13 15.80
C ARG A 281 -6.99 -0.67 15.42
N PRO A 282 -6.03 0.26 15.71
CA PRO A 282 -6.16 1.65 15.30
C PRO A 282 -6.18 1.83 13.78
N LEU A 283 -5.39 1.02 13.03
CA LEU A 283 -5.41 1.06 11.58
C LEU A 283 -6.77 0.63 11.02
N LEU A 284 -7.32 -0.49 11.48
CA LEU A 284 -8.61 -1.02 11.01
C LEU A 284 -9.77 -0.09 11.37
N ALA A 285 -9.85 0.37 12.63
CA ALA A 285 -10.85 1.35 13.05
C ALA A 285 -10.69 2.67 12.29
N GLY A 286 -9.43 3.05 12.03
CA GLY A 286 -9.09 4.25 11.26
C GLY A 286 -9.67 4.21 9.85
N ARG A 287 -9.74 3.06 9.18
CA ARG A 287 -10.31 2.98 7.82
C ARG A 287 -11.77 3.40 7.76
N LEU A 288 -12.55 3.11 8.81
CA LEU A 288 -13.96 3.53 8.89
C LEU A 288 -14.12 5.06 8.97
N LEU A 289 -13.18 5.75 9.61
CA LEU A 289 -13.17 7.22 9.70
C LEU A 289 -12.50 7.85 8.49
N HIS A 290 -11.43 7.23 7.99
CA HIS A 290 -10.65 7.72 6.86
C HIS A 290 -11.48 7.81 5.58
N LEU A 291 -12.34 6.84 5.31
CA LEU A 291 -13.17 6.79 4.11
C LEU A 291 -14.08 8.02 3.98
N PRO A 292 -15.01 8.32 4.92
CA PRO A 292 -15.86 9.49 4.79
C PRO A 292 -15.07 10.80 4.83
N LEU A 293 -13.99 10.86 5.63
CA LEU A 293 -13.17 12.05 5.76
C LEU A 293 -12.40 12.36 4.47
N SER A 294 -11.81 11.35 3.84
CA SER A 294 -11.09 11.54 2.58
C SER A 294 -12.03 11.92 1.42
N LEU A 295 -13.24 11.31 1.38
CA LEU A 295 -14.25 11.69 0.40
C LEU A 295 -14.71 13.13 0.61
N ALA A 296 -14.98 13.55 1.87
CA ALA A 296 -15.36 14.93 2.17
C ALA A 296 -14.25 15.91 1.77
N LEU A 297 -12.98 15.65 2.15
CA LEU A 297 -11.86 16.50 1.78
C LEU A 297 -11.66 16.55 0.26
N PHE A 298 -11.82 15.43 -0.43
CA PHE A 298 -11.72 15.37 -1.88
C PHE A 298 -12.83 16.19 -2.55
N CYS A 299 -14.08 16.04 -2.13
CA CYS A 299 -15.22 16.81 -2.65
C CYS A 299 -15.08 18.31 -2.39
N LEU A 300 -14.58 18.71 -1.21
CA LEU A 300 -14.33 20.13 -0.90
C LEU A 300 -13.26 20.77 -1.80
N THR A 301 -12.32 19.97 -2.32
CA THR A 301 -11.26 20.45 -3.21
C THR A 301 -11.63 20.34 -4.68
N TRP A 302 -12.82 19.83 -5.01
CA TRP A 302 -13.31 19.64 -6.36
C TRP A 302 -13.97 20.93 -6.89
N PRO A 303 -13.46 21.63 -7.91
CA PRO A 303 -14.18 22.71 -8.56
C PRO A 303 -15.31 22.13 -9.43
N GLU A 304 -16.51 22.71 -9.34
CA GLU A 304 -17.68 22.28 -10.12
C GLU A 304 -17.44 22.21 -11.63
N GLN A 305 -16.57 23.05 -12.17
CA GLN A 305 -16.18 23.07 -13.58
C GLN A 305 -15.42 21.80 -14.06
N ALA A 306 -14.88 20.98 -13.16
CA ALA A 306 -14.22 19.73 -13.53
C ALA A 306 -15.23 18.63 -13.92
N MET A 307 -16.50 18.75 -13.55
CA MET A 307 -17.53 17.76 -13.87
C MET A 307 -17.92 17.77 -15.36
N GLU A 308 -17.92 18.92 -16.02
CA GLU A 308 -18.27 19.02 -17.45
C GLU A 308 -17.20 18.41 -18.36
N THR A 309 -15.92 18.46 -17.95
CA THR A 309 -14.80 17.93 -18.73
C THR A 309 -14.79 16.39 -18.75
N PHE A 310 -15.35 15.73 -17.74
CA PHE A 310 -15.38 14.26 -17.62
C PHE A 310 -16.43 13.60 -18.52
N GLY A 311 -17.49 14.29 -18.90
CA GLY A 311 -18.49 13.77 -19.86
C GLY A 311 -17.87 13.43 -21.22
N ASN A 312 -16.79 14.10 -21.61
CA ASN A 312 -16.10 13.91 -22.88
C ASN A 312 -14.92 12.91 -22.79
N LEU A 313 -14.51 12.50 -21.58
CA LEU A 313 -13.40 11.56 -21.38
C LEU A 313 -13.82 10.09 -21.48
N CYS A 314 -15.12 9.79 -21.43
CA CYS A 314 -15.63 8.42 -21.60
C CYS A 314 -15.33 7.83 -22.99
N GLU A 315 -15.04 8.66 -24.00
CA GLU A 315 -14.65 8.20 -25.34
C GLU A 315 -13.13 8.03 -25.52
N ARG A 316 -12.31 8.59 -24.64
CA ARG A 316 -10.88 8.30 -24.66
C ARG A 316 -10.64 6.96 -23.97
N VAL A 317 -10.75 5.89 -24.73
CA VAL A 317 -9.97 4.68 -24.49
C VAL A 317 -8.52 5.15 -24.46
N ILE A 318 -7.98 5.40 -23.25
CA ILE A 318 -6.55 5.65 -23.09
C ILE A 318 -5.89 4.39 -23.65
N PRO A 319 -5.18 4.45 -24.79
CA PRO A 319 -4.47 3.28 -25.26
C PRO A 319 -3.44 3.00 -24.16
N MET A 320 -3.72 1.99 -23.36
CA MET A 320 -2.70 1.40 -22.50
C MET A 320 -1.53 1.14 -23.45
N GLN A 321 -0.43 1.90 -23.32
CA GLN A 321 0.78 1.60 -24.08
C GLN A 321 1.04 0.12 -23.82
N ARG A 322 0.75 -0.69 -24.81
CA ARG A 322 0.97 -2.13 -24.76
C ARG A 322 2.48 -2.28 -24.69
N VAL A 323 2.99 -2.37 -23.47
CA VAL A 323 4.33 -2.93 -23.29
C VAL A 323 4.24 -4.30 -23.93
N PRO A 324 5.07 -4.59 -24.95
CA PRO A 324 5.06 -5.89 -25.58
C PRO A 324 5.09 -6.96 -24.46
N PRO A 325 4.22 -7.97 -24.49
CA PRO A 325 4.15 -8.98 -23.43
C PRO A 325 5.51 -9.61 -23.16
N ASP A 326 6.38 -9.65 -24.14
CA ASP A 326 7.75 -10.15 -24.06
C ASP A 326 8.65 -9.31 -23.12
N CYS A 327 8.53 -7.98 -23.14
CA CYS A 327 9.29 -7.10 -22.26
C CYS A 327 8.81 -7.19 -20.80
N ALA A 328 7.50 -7.33 -20.57
CA ALA A 328 6.95 -7.50 -19.24
C ALA A 328 7.32 -8.87 -18.65
N LEU A 329 7.29 -9.93 -19.45
CA LEU A 329 7.74 -11.27 -19.10
C LEU A 329 9.25 -11.30 -18.79
N LEU A 330 10.06 -10.61 -19.59
CA LEU A 330 11.50 -10.54 -19.41
C LEU A 330 11.88 -9.79 -18.14
N ALA A 331 11.23 -8.64 -17.87
CA ALA A 331 11.41 -7.90 -16.63
C ALA A 331 10.98 -8.73 -15.40
N PHE A 332 9.85 -9.44 -15.50
CA PHE A 332 9.38 -10.34 -14.44
C PHE A 332 10.36 -11.52 -14.22
N ALA A 333 10.86 -12.14 -15.28
CA ALA A 333 11.83 -13.24 -15.21
C ALA A 333 13.16 -12.78 -14.60
N VAL A 334 13.68 -11.61 -14.99
CA VAL A 334 14.90 -11.03 -14.41
C VAL A 334 14.71 -10.75 -12.92
N CYS A 335 13.58 -10.19 -12.51
CA CYS A 335 13.24 -9.98 -11.11
C CYS A 335 13.12 -11.30 -10.34
N CYS A 336 12.53 -12.34 -10.93
CA CYS A 336 12.43 -13.67 -10.31
C CYS A 336 13.82 -14.32 -10.13
N MET A 337 14.68 -14.23 -11.13
CA MET A 337 16.05 -14.73 -11.05
C MET A 337 16.86 -14.03 -9.98
N ALA A 338 16.80 -12.70 -9.92
CA ALA A 338 17.45 -11.91 -8.88
C ALA A 338 16.94 -12.27 -7.47
N ALA A 339 15.64 -12.49 -7.32
CA ALA A 339 15.05 -12.91 -6.04
C ALA A 339 15.47 -14.34 -5.64
N CYS A 340 15.62 -15.26 -6.61
CA CYS A 340 16.08 -16.62 -6.36
C CYS A 340 17.55 -16.67 -5.97
N GLU A 341 18.41 -15.85 -6.57
CA GLU A 341 19.83 -15.76 -6.19
C GLU A 341 20.02 -15.18 -4.79
N LEU A 342 19.29 -14.13 -4.47
CA LEU A 342 19.31 -13.51 -3.13
C LEU A 342 18.82 -14.44 -2.02
N ASN A 343 17.90 -15.36 -2.33
CA ASN A 343 17.40 -16.33 -1.34
C ASN A 343 18.42 -17.44 -1.04
N LYS A 344 19.46 -17.62 -1.89
CA LYS A 344 20.54 -18.57 -1.63
C LYS A 344 21.52 -18.07 -0.57
N ASP A 345 21.67 -16.76 -0.44
CA ASP A 345 22.62 -16.11 0.47
C ASP A 345 22.02 -15.75 1.84
N LEU A 346 20.72 -15.95 2.04
CA LEU A 346 20.09 -15.78 3.34
C LEU A 346 20.47 -16.97 4.24
N PRO A 347 21.11 -16.75 5.41
CA PRO A 347 21.42 -17.82 6.33
C PRO A 347 20.11 -18.52 6.71
N ARG A 348 20.02 -19.82 6.41
CA ARG A 348 18.93 -20.67 6.90
C ARG A 348 18.93 -20.57 8.40
N ARG A 349 17.97 -19.87 8.98
CA ARG A 349 17.67 -19.98 10.40
C ARG A 349 17.24 -21.42 10.62
N GLU A 350 18.14 -22.23 11.16
CA GLU A 350 17.79 -23.53 11.71
C GLU A 350 16.69 -23.31 12.72
N ILE A 351 15.53 -23.86 12.41
CA ILE A 351 14.46 -24.05 13.38
C ILE A 351 14.95 -25.22 14.23
N GLN A 352 15.62 -24.91 15.34
CA GLN A 352 15.87 -25.92 16.37
C GLN A 352 14.52 -26.37 16.94
N PRO A 353 14.39 -27.69 17.24
CA PRO A 353 13.13 -28.34 17.57
C PRO A 353 12.51 -27.87 18.90
#